data_e0e6e58d4cf05cb7e604d9ffd25f74c9
#
_entry.id   e0e6e58d4cf05cb7e604d9ffd25f74c9
#
_cell.length_a   1.000
_cell.length_b   1.000
_cell.length_c   1.000
_cell.angle_alpha   90.00
_cell.angle_beta   90.00
_cell.angle_gamma   90.00
#
_symmetry.space_group_name_H-M   'P 1'
#
loop_
_entity.id
_entity.type
_entity.pdbx_description
1 polymer ?
#
loop_
_entity_poly.entity_id
_entity_poly.type
_entity_poly.pdbx_seq_one_letter_code
_entity_poly.pdbx_strand_id
1 'polypeptide(L)'
;MRLHPGLGSANLALVSLYFAPVFGTEAVRALLSPNGGFEDRAHAAAAVYVGRLFDFGLDGLMRTASVLAGFKLVTATAFLAYLIEFARAVVVGRETDRQTLDVVLLLAVGAIALWALPPLALQDASLVRLCASQLMLVAGAVIVVMIDR
;
A
#
# COMPACT_ATOMS: atom_id res chain seq x y z
N MET A 1 -11.27 33.74 -3.46
CA MET A 1 -10.01 33.19 -2.98
C MET A 1 -9.95 31.74 -3.46
N ARG A 2 -9.11 31.41 -4.45
CA ARG A 2 -8.99 30.02 -4.91
C ARG A 2 -8.13 29.31 -3.88
N LEU A 3 -8.77 28.47 -3.06
CA LEU A 3 -8.06 27.55 -2.16
C LEU A 3 -7.34 26.55 -3.07
N HIS A 4 -6.03 26.70 -3.21
CA HIS A 4 -5.22 25.67 -3.84
C HIS A 4 -5.15 24.46 -2.89
N PRO A 5 -5.27 23.25 -3.40
CA PRO A 5 -5.02 22.06 -2.57
C PRO A 5 -3.61 22.17 -1.98
N GLY A 6 -3.50 21.89 -0.67
CA GLY A 6 -2.21 21.97 0.01
C GLY A 6 -1.16 21.06 -0.66
N LEU A 7 0.11 21.41 -0.53
CA LEU A 7 1.22 20.62 -1.10
C LEU A 7 1.19 19.17 -0.59
N GLY A 8 0.78 18.97 0.66
CA GLY A 8 0.65 17.63 1.27
C GLY A 8 -0.39 16.77 0.56
N SER A 9 -1.57 17.34 0.27
CA SER A 9 -2.63 16.61 -0.44
C SER A 9 -2.27 16.31 -1.89
N ALA A 10 -1.60 17.24 -2.58
CA ALA A 10 -1.12 17.02 -3.95
C ALA A 10 -0.03 15.92 -4.00
N ASN A 11 0.92 15.94 -3.06
CA ASN A 11 1.96 14.92 -2.97
C ASN A 11 1.38 13.53 -2.68
N LEU A 12 0.41 13.42 -1.76
CA LEU A 12 -0.26 12.16 -1.49
C LEU A 12 -1.07 11.68 -2.69
N ALA A 13 -1.66 12.58 -3.49
CA ALA A 13 -2.34 12.21 -4.73
C ALA A 13 -1.36 11.59 -5.75
N LEU A 14 -0.15 12.12 -5.89
CA LEU A 14 0.89 11.52 -6.73
C LEU A 14 1.32 10.13 -6.24
N VAL A 15 1.52 9.99 -4.92
CA VAL A 15 1.84 8.69 -4.30
C VAL A 15 0.69 7.70 -4.52
N SER A 16 -0.55 8.14 -4.37
CA SER A 16 -1.74 7.33 -4.59
C SER A 16 -1.88 6.88 -6.04
N LEU A 17 -1.52 7.75 -7.00
CA LEU A 17 -1.53 7.44 -8.43
C LEU A 17 -0.55 6.31 -8.78
N TYR A 18 0.54 6.18 -8.03
CA TYR A 18 1.49 5.09 -8.18
C TYR A 18 1.01 3.81 -7.47
N PHE A 19 0.62 3.89 -6.19
CA PHE A 19 0.30 2.71 -5.38
C PHE A 19 -1.04 2.07 -5.71
N ALA A 20 -2.06 2.83 -6.11
CA ALA A 20 -3.37 2.27 -6.45
C ALA A 20 -3.29 1.23 -7.58
N PRO A 21 -2.68 1.52 -8.75
CA PRO A 21 -2.57 0.51 -9.80
C PRO A 21 -1.59 -0.61 -9.46
N VAL A 22 -0.48 -0.33 -8.77
CA VAL A 22 0.51 -1.35 -8.41
C VAL A 22 -0.10 -2.37 -7.46
N PHE A 23 -0.63 -1.94 -6.32
CA PHE A 23 -1.25 -2.85 -5.35
C PHE A 23 -2.54 -3.48 -5.89
N GLY A 24 -3.32 -2.75 -6.68
CA GLY A 24 -4.53 -3.26 -7.30
C GLY A 24 -4.25 -4.40 -8.28
N THR A 25 -3.30 -4.23 -9.18
CA THR A 25 -2.95 -5.28 -10.16
C THR A 25 -2.30 -6.49 -9.49
N GLU A 26 -1.42 -6.28 -8.52
CA GLU A 26 -0.83 -7.38 -7.75
C GLU A 26 -1.89 -8.16 -6.95
N ALA A 27 -2.80 -7.45 -6.28
CA ALA A 27 -3.87 -8.08 -5.52
C ALA A 27 -4.81 -8.91 -6.41
N VAL A 28 -5.25 -8.35 -7.54
CA VAL A 28 -6.12 -9.04 -8.49
C VAL A 28 -5.42 -10.28 -9.08
N ARG A 29 -4.15 -10.15 -9.47
CA ARG A 29 -3.38 -11.30 -9.95
C ARG A 29 -3.27 -12.40 -8.88
N ALA A 30 -2.97 -12.03 -7.63
CA ALA A 30 -2.87 -13.00 -6.55
C ALA A 30 -4.21 -13.71 -6.25
N LEU A 31 -5.33 -12.97 -6.27
CA LEU A 31 -6.67 -13.53 -6.02
C LEU A 31 -7.19 -14.40 -7.17
N LEU A 32 -6.84 -14.07 -8.41
CA LEU A 32 -7.25 -14.84 -9.60
C LEU A 32 -6.31 -16.00 -9.94
N SER A 33 -5.10 -16.00 -9.35
CA SER A 33 -4.14 -17.09 -9.56
C SER A 33 -4.62 -18.37 -8.89
N PRO A 34 -4.60 -19.51 -9.59
CA PRO A 34 -4.94 -20.82 -9.01
C PRO A 34 -4.01 -21.21 -7.86
N ASN A 35 -2.82 -20.63 -7.82
CA ASN A 35 -1.80 -20.87 -6.79
C ASN A 35 -1.82 -19.78 -5.68
N GLY A 36 -2.89 -18.98 -5.54
CA GLY A 36 -2.99 -17.98 -4.49
C GLY A 36 -1.93 -16.87 -4.54
N GLY A 37 -1.38 -16.59 -5.73
CA GLY A 37 -0.38 -15.53 -5.93
C GLY A 37 1.06 -15.92 -5.56
N PHE A 38 1.36 -17.20 -5.32
CA PHE A 38 2.73 -17.67 -5.06
C PHE A 38 3.70 -17.50 -6.25
N GLU A 39 3.21 -17.07 -7.39
CA GLU A 39 4.03 -16.67 -8.56
C GLU A 39 4.77 -15.35 -8.31
N ASP A 40 4.19 -14.46 -7.50
CA ASP A 40 4.85 -13.25 -7.05
C ASP A 40 5.76 -13.56 -5.85
N ARG A 41 7.07 -13.40 -6.05
CA ARG A 41 8.09 -13.69 -5.05
C ARG A 41 7.90 -12.92 -3.74
N ALA A 42 7.52 -11.64 -3.82
CA ALA A 42 7.32 -10.80 -2.64
C ALA A 42 6.08 -11.27 -1.85
N HIS A 43 5.00 -11.60 -2.56
CA HIS A 43 3.76 -12.10 -1.97
C HIS A 43 3.97 -13.48 -1.34
N ALA A 44 4.63 -14.39 -2.05
CA ALA A 44 4.99 -15.72 -1.54
C ALA A 44 5.87 -15.64 -0.28
N ALA A 45 6.90 -14.78 -0.29
CA ALA A 45 7.76 -14.57 0.87
C ALA A 45 6.98 -14.07 2.09
N ALA A 46 6.04 -13.14 1.89
CA ALA A 46 5.17 -12.63 2.96
C ALA A 46 4.26 -13.73 3.52
N ALA A 47 3.61 -14.51 2.65
CA ALA A 47 2.72 -15.61 3.06
C ALA A 47 3.48 -16.69 3.84
N VAL A 48 4.67 -17.09 3.37
CA VAL A 48 5.51 -18.08 4.05
C VAL A 48 6.03 -17.54 5.38
N TYR A 49 6.44 -16.28 5.45
CA TYR A 49 6.91 -15.65 6.68
C TYR A 49 5.81 -15.66 7.77
N VAL A 50 4.62 -15.16 7.42
CA VAL A 50 3.48 -15.16 8.35
C VAL A 50 3.06 -16.59 8.71
N GLY A 51 3.01 -17.49 7.73
CA GLY A 51 2.66 -18.89 7.97
C GLY A 51 3.63 -19.60 8.92
N ARG A 52 4.93 -19.28 8.86
CA ARG A 52 5.93 -19.79 9.80
C ARG A 52 5.76 -19.25 11.22
N LEU A 53 5.36 -17.99 11.37
CA LEU A 53 5.12 -17.38 12.68
C LEU A 53 3.98 -18.09 13.45
N PHE A 54 3.00 -18.62 12.72
CA PHE A 54 1.82 -19.27 13.29
C PHE A 54 1.82 -20.79 13.10
N ASP A 55 2.92 -21.36 12.60
CA ASP A 55 3.07 -22.81 12.33
C ASP A 55 1.93 -23.38 11.46
N PHE A 56 1.55 -22.64 10.41
CA PHE A 56 0.48 -23.05 9.51
C PHE A 56 0.94 -24.13 8.52
N GLY A 57 0.13 -25.17 8.35
CA GLY A 57 0.29 -26.13 7.28
C GLY A 57 0.00 -25.52 5.89
N LEU A 58 0.07 -26.35 4.85
CA LEU A 58 -0.06 -25.90 3.45
C LEU A 58 -1.38 -25.14 3.19
N ASP A 59 -2.50 -25.64 3.71
CA ASP A 59 -3.81 -24.98 3.59
C ASP A 59 -3.83 -23.63 4.31
N GLY A 60 -3.16 -23.52 5.44
CA GLY A 60 -3.02 -22.28 6.17
C GLY A 60 -2.20 -21.23 5.41
N LEU A 61 -1.14 -21.65 4.70
CA LEU A 61 -0.34 -20.80 3.84
C LEU A 61 -1.16 -20.21 2.68
N MET A 62 -2.00 -21.05 2.04
CA MET A 62 -2.87 -20.58 0.94
C MET A 62 -3.90 -19.57 1.44
N ARG A 63 -4.50 -19.80 2.60
CA ARG A 63 -5.42 -18.84 3.24
C ARG A 63 -4.70 -17.55 3.60
N THR A 64 -3.51 -17.62 4.14
CA THR A 64 -2.68 -16.46 4.48
C THR A 64 -2.38 -15.63 3.24
N ALA A 65 -1.98 -16.28 2.13
CA ALA A 65 -1.75 -15.59 0.86
C ALA A 65 -3.01 -14.85 0.38
N SER A 66 -4.19 -15.49 0.45
CA SER A 66 -5.46 -14.85 0.07
C SER A 66 -5.80 -13.65 0.97
N VAL A 67 -5.58 -13.74 2.28
CA VAL A 67 -5.79 -12.63 3.21
C VAL A 67 -4.84 -11.47 2.91
N LEU A 68 -3.57 -11.76 2.65
CA LEU A 68 -2.59 -10.74 2.26
C LEU A 68 -2.96 -10.05 0.94
N ALA A 69 -3.45 -10.81 -0.05
CA ALA A 69 -3.95 -10.24 -1.31
C ALA A 69 -5.18 -9.34 -1.06
N GLY A 70 -6.09 -9.76 -0.19
CA GLY A 70 -7.22 -8.94 0.24
C GLY A 70 -6.78 -7.64 0.90
N PHE A 71 -5.76 -7.67 1.75
CA PHE A 71 -5.21 -6.48 2.37
C PHE A 71 -4.58 -5.51 1.35
N LYS A 72 -3.84 -6.03 0.35
CA LYS A 72 -3.37 -5.21 -0.78
C LYS A 72 -4.54 -4.55 -1.52
N LEU A 73 -5.62 -5.29 -1.76
CA LEU A 73 -6.79 -4.77 -2.47
C LEU A 73 -7.47 -3.64 -1.68
N VAL A 74 -7.64 -3.81 -0.36
CA VAL A 74 -8.19 -2.76 0.53
C VAL A 74 -7.32 -1.51 0.48
N THR A 75 -5.99 -1.68 0.56
CA THR A 75 -5.04 -0.56 0.48
C THR A 75 -5.12 0.15 -0.88
N ALA A 76 -5.17 -0.60 -1.99
CA ALA A 76 -5.33 -0.04 -3.33
C ALA A 76 -6.64 0.73 -3.47
N THR A 77 -7.74 0.20 -2.92
CA THR A 77 -9.05 0.86 -2.93
C THR A 77 -9.04 2.15 -2.12
N ALA A 78 -8.36 2.19 -0.98
CA ALA A 78 -8.19 3.39 -0.17
C ALA A 78 -7.44 4.49 -0.94
N PHE A 79 -6.34 4.14 -1.63
CA PHE A 79 -5.63 5.08 -2.50
C PHE A 79 -6.49 5.59 -3.65
N LEU A 80 -7.28 4.71 -4.28
CA LEU A 80 -8.18 5.11 -5.36
C LEU A 80 -9.30 6.03 -4.86
N ALA A 81 -9.89 5.72 -3.71
CA ALA A 81 -10.89 6.57 -3.07
C ALA A 81 -10.33 7.97 -2.77
N TYR A 82 -9.11 8.03 -2.25
CA TYR A 82 -8.41 9.30 -2.02
C TYR A 82 -8.21 10.09 -3.33
N LEU A 83 -7.78 9.44 -4.41
CA LEU A 83 -7.62 10.10 -5.72
C LEU A 83 -8.93 10.70 -6.22
N ILE A 84 -10.05 9.98 -6.07
CA ILE A 84 -11.37 10.45 -6.47
C ILE A 84 -11.78 11.67 -5.62
N GLU A 85 -11.55 11.60 -4.31
CA GLU A 85 -11.84 12.70 -3.40
C GLU A 85 -10.98 13.93 -3.71
N PHE A 86 -9.69 13.75 -3.91
CA PHE A 86 -8.77 14.82 -4.31
C PHE A 86 -9.21 15.48 -5.62
N ALA A 87 -9.53 14.68 -6.64
CA ALA A 87 -10.02 15.20 -7.93
C ALA A 87 -11.31 16.01 -7.75
N ARG A 88 -12.25 15.52 -6.95
CA ARG A 88 -13.48 16.27 -6.62
C ARG A 88 -13.18 17.56 -5.86
N ALA A 89 -12.28 17.52 -4.88
CA ALA A 89 -11.89 18.68 -4.10
C ALA A 89 -11.28 19.78 -4.99
N VAL A 90 -10.41 19.39 -5.92
CA VAL A 90 -9.82 20.31 -6.92
C VAL A 90 -10.89 20.95 -7.82
N VAL A 91 -11.84 20.14 -8.32
CA VAL A 91 -12.90 20.65 -9.21
C VAL A 91 -13.87 21.59 -8.49
N VAL A 92 -14.23 21.26 -7.24
CA VAL A 92 -15.19 22.02 -6.43
C VAL A 92 -14.52 23.19 -5.70
N GLY A 93 -13.18 23.24 -5.63
CA GLY A 93 -12.44 24.26 -4.89
C GLY A 93 -12.54 24.09 -3.36
N ARG A 94 -12.64 22.84 -2.89
CA ARG A 94 -12.67 22.49 -1.47
C ARG A 94 -11.32 21.92 -1.03
N GLU A 95 -11.05 21.98 0.27
CA GLU A 95 -9.92 21.24 0.87
C GLU A 95 -10.27 19.75 0.98
N THR A 96 -9.26 18.90 0.79
CA THR A 96 -9.40 17.45 1.00
C THR A 96 -9.57 17.17 2.50
N ASP A 97 -10.43 16.22 2.84
CA ASP A 97 -10.66 15.85 4.23
C ASP A 97 -9.38 15.24 4.85
N ARG A 98 -8.94 15.85 5.96
CA ARG A 98 -7.72 15.44 6.68
C ARG A 98 -7.83 14.02 7.24
N GLN A 99 -9.02 13.62 7.67
CA GLN A 99 -9.23 12.29 8.22
C GLN A 99 -9.01 11.20 7.17
N THR A 100 -9.48 11.41 5.95
CA THR A 100 -9.23 10.49 4.82
C THR A 100 -7.74 10.39 4.51
N LEU A 101 -7.03 11.51 4.54
CA LEU A 101 -5.59 11.59 4.32
C LEU A 101 -4.80 10.78 5.36
N ASP A 102 -5.12 10.94 6.63
CA ASP A 102 -4.45 10.22 7.73
C ASP A 102 -4.70 8.70 7.64
N VAL A 103 -5.92 8.28 7.30
CA VAL A 103 -6.27 6.86 7.14
C VAL A 103 -5.50 6.22 5.98
N VAL A 104 -5.42 6.89 4.83
CA VAL A 104 -4.69 6.38 3.66
C VAL A 104 -3.19 6.26 3.96
N LEU A 105 -2.60 7.24 4.64
CA LEU A 105 -1.20 7.18 5.06
C LEU A 105 -0.94 6.03 6.05
N LEU A 106 -1.82 5.83 7.03
CA LEU A 106 -1.70 4.74 7.99
C LEU A 106 -1.75 3.38 7.30
N LEU A 107 -2.70 3.19 6.37
CA LEU A 107 -2.80 1.96 5.58
C LEU A 107 -1.56 1.74 4.71
N ALA A 108 -1.04 2.80 4.09
CA ALA A 108 0.17 2.72 3.27
C ALA A 108 1.39 2.29 4.08
N VAL A 109 1.61 2.93 5.23
CA VAL A 109 2.72 2.58 6.14
C VAL A 109 2.56 1.14 6.64
N GLY A 110 1.37 0.75 7.07
CA GLY A 110 1.09 -0.62 7.53
C GLY A 110 1.31 -1.67 6.43
N ALA A 111 0.84 -1.40 5.21
CA ALA A 111 1.05 -2.28 4.09
C ALA A 111 2.55 -2.45 3.78
N ILE A 112 3.29 -1.35 3.62
CA ILE A 112 4.71 -1.42 3.29
C ILE A 112 5.50 -2.09 4.41
N ALA A 113 5.21 -1.80 5.68
CA ALA A 113 5.85 -2.45 6.81
C ALA A 113 5.64 -3.98 6.77
N LEU A 114 4.41 -4.43 6.53
CA LEU A 114 4.09 -5.85 6.43
C LEU A 114 4.86 -6.55 5.30
N TRP A 115 5.01 -5.90 4.13
CA TRP A 115 5.76 -6.45 3.00
C TRP A 115 7.27 -6.28 3.09
N ALA A 116 7.77 -5.36 3.94
CA ALA A 116 9.20 -5.19 4.18
C ALA A 116 9.79 -6.21 5.17
N LEU A 117 8.99 -6.71 6.11
CA LEU A 117 9.46 -7.66 7.13
C LEU A 117 10.03 -8.96 6.55
N PRO A 118 9.37 -9.67 5.61
CA PRO A 118 9.88 -10.92 5.06
C PRO A 118 11.22 -10.78 4.32
N PRO A 119 11.40 -9.80 3.41
CA PRO A 119 12.68 -9.59 2.74
C PRO A 119 13.82 -9.28 3.70
N LEU A 120 13.55 -8.52 4.76
CA LEU A 120 14.53 -8.22 5.80
C LEU A 120 14.93 -9.49 6.56
N ALA A 121 13.96 -10.34 6.91
CA ALA A 121 14.22 -11.61 7.60
C ALA A 121 14.95 -12.63 6.72
N LEU A 122 14.68 -12.64 5.40
CA LEU A 122 15.29 -13.55 4.43
C LEU A 122 16.58 -12.99 3.82
N GLN A 123 16.99 -11.77 4.15
CA GLN A 123 18.16 -11.06 3.62
C GLN A 123 18.17 -10.98 2.07
N ASP A 124 16.99 -10.88 1.46
CA ASP A 124 16.85 -10.72 0.02
C ASP A 124 17.08 -9.26 -0.39
N ALA A 125 18.30 -8.95 -0.82
CA ALA A 125 18.72 -7.59 -1.15
C ALA A 125 17.88 -6.93 -2.25
N SER A 126 17.33 -7.71 -3.19
CA SER A 126 16.53 -7.18 -4.31
C SER A 126 15.16 -6.71 -3.82
N LEU A 127 14.48 -7.52 -3.02
CA LEU A 127 13.19 -7.19 -2.42
C LEU A 127 13.33 -6.10 -1.35
N VAL A 128 14.42 -6.10 -0.57
CA VAL A 128 14.71 -5.04 0.41
C VAL A 128 14.84 -3.68 -0.28
N ARG A 129 15.54 -3.59 -1.41
CA ARG A 129 15.66 -2.34 -2.18
C ARG A 129 14.31 -1.84 -2.68
N LEU A 130 13.46 -2.75 -3.20
CA LEU A 130 12.12 -2.39 -3.66
C LEU A 130 11.27 -1.83 -2.51
N CYS A 131 11.23 -2.52 -1.37
CA CYS A 131 10.49 -2.08 -0.19
C CYS A 131 11.07 -0.76 0.38
N ALA A 132 12.39 -0.58 0.37
CA ALA A 132 13.04 0.65 0.82
C ALA A 132 12.65 1.85 -0.06
N SER A 133 12.60 1.68 -1.39
CA SER A 133 12.17 2.76 -2.29
C SER A 133 10.71 3.15 -2.08
N GLN A 134 9.82 2.17 -1.87
CA GLN A 134 8.42 2.41 -1.56
C GLN A 134 8.25 3.11 -0.20
N LEU A 135 9.02 2.67 0.81
CA LEU A 135 9.01 3.29 2.13
C LEU A 135 9.49 4.76 2.07
N MET A 136 10.52 5.04 1.28
CA MET A 136 11.00 6.41 1.08
C MET A 136 9.94 7.31 0.44
N LEU A 137 9.19 6.81 -0.54
CA LEU A 137 8.10 7.58 -1.16
C LEU A 137 7.00 7.92 -0.14
N VAL A 138 6.60 6.95 0.67
CA VAL A 138 5.56 7.17 1.70
C VAL A 138 6.09 8.04 2.83
N ALA A 139 7.33 7.83 3.30
CA ALA A 139 7.94 8.69 4.30
C ALA A 139 8.04 10.14 3.83
N GLY A 140 8.43 10.36 2.56
CA GLY A 140 8.41 11.68 1.95
C GLY A 140 7.02 12.31 1.95
N ALA A 141 5.98 11.53 1.60
CA ALA A 141 4.60 12.00 1.67
C ALA A 141 4.16 12.39 3.08
N VAL A 142 4.50 11.58 4.07
CA VAL A 142 4.22 11.87 5.50
C VAL A 142 4.88 13.17 5.93
N ILE A 143 6.17 13.36 5.60
CA ILE A 143 6.91 14.58 5.97
C ILE A 143 6.25 15.82 5.34
N VAL A 144 5.91 15.77 4.05
CA VAL A 144 5.28 16.90 3.36
C VAL A 144 3.92 17.22 3.97
N VAL A 145 3.11 16.20 4.30
CA VAL A 145 1.82 16.39 4.97
C VAL A 145 1.99 16.98 6.38
N MET A 146 3.05 16.60 7.11
CA MET A 146 3.34 17.15 8.44
C MET A 146 3.79 18.62 8.38
N ILE A 147 4.54 19.00 7.35
CA ILE A 147 4.99 20.39 7.15
C ILE A 147 3.82 21.30 6.70
N ASP A 148 2.86 20.74 5.95
CA ASP A 148 1.70 21.47 5.43
C ASP A 148 0.59 21.66 6.52
N ARG A 149 0.81 21.14 7.72
CA ARG A 149 -0.06 21.32 8.90
C ARG A 149 0.27 22.59 9.66
#